data_150c93800a4f76d94afee30ca90c60c2
#
_entry.id   150c93800a4f76d94afee30ca90c60c2
#
_cell.length_a   1.000
_cell.length_b   1.000
_cell.length_c   1.000
_cell.angle_alpha   90.00
_cell.angle_beta   90.00
_cell.angle_gamma   90.00
#
_symmetry.space_group_name_H-M   'P 1'
#
loop_
_entity.id
_entity.type
_entity.pdbx_description
1 polymer ?
#
loop_
_entity_poly.entity_id
_entity_poly.type
_entity_poly.pdbx_seq_one_letter_code
_entity_poly.pdbx_strand_id
1 'polypeptide(L)'
;MAKDKTKKKNKTLKKIILAVVITLLGTLLIVAGVFLGKILKLRSDAKKIMSNVSLDSFRQTETSIIYDKNGKEISALSGIKELYYLESDEIPDVLKKMFVQIEDKDFYNHSGIDMSAIIRAALANVTHASIKQGASTITQQLAKNMFLDQSITWNRKITEMFIAMELEKRFSKDQILEFYINNIYFANGYYGIEAASEGYFG
;
A
#
# COMPACT_ATOMS: atom_id res chain seq x y z
N MET A 1 -56.44 -6.80 40.86
CA MET A 1 -56.46 -7.08 39.42
C MET A 1 -55.52 -6.22 38.57
N ALA A 2 -55.32 -4.91 38.80
CA ALA A 2 -54.43 -4.04 38.00
C ALA A 2 -52.93 -4.34 38.14
N LYS A 3 -52.43 -4.62 39.33
CA LYS A 3 -51.01 -4.94 39.60
C LYS A 3 -50.47 -6.20 38.87
N ASP A 4 -51.36 -7.17 38.62
CA ASP A 4 -50.95 -8.45 37.97
C ASP A 4 -50.83 -8.30 36.45
N LYS A 5 -51.67 -7.46 35.82
CA LYS A 5 -51.59 -7.10 34.38
C LYS A 5 -50.34 -6.31 34.04
N THR A 6 -49.89 -5.39 34.90
CA THR A 6 -48.64 -4.62 34.73
C THR A 6 -47.41 -5.50 34.87
N LYS A 7 -47.39 -6.47 35.81
CA LYS A 7 -46.30 -7.41 36.01
C LYS A 7 -46.12 -8.38 34.81
N LYS A 8 -47.23 -8.80 34.22
CA LYS A 8 -47.26 -9.67 33.02
C LYS A 8 -46.78 -8.90 31.77
N LYS A 9 -47.19 -7.64 31.59
CA LYS A 9 -46.78 -6.76 30.51
C LYS A 9 -45.28 -6.44 30.53
N ASN A 10 -44.72 -6.19 31.74
CA ASN A 10 -43.26 -5.97 31.90
C ASN A 10 -42.45 -7.21 31.62
N LYS A 11 -42.97 -8.41 31.93
CA LYS A 11 -42.28 -9.67 31.65
C LYS A 11 -42.23 -9.99 30.13
N THR A 12 -43.34 -9.68 29.44
CA THR A 12 -43.41 -9.80 27.97
C THR A 12 -42.49 -8.79 27.27
N LEU A 13 -42.48 -7.54 27.74
CA LEU A 13 -41.58 -6.49 27.19
C LEU A 13 -40.09 -6.89 27.35
N LYS A 14 -39.68 -7.40 28.51
CA LYS A 14 -38.32 -7.94 28.73
C LYS A 14 -37.95 -9.04 27.78
N LYS A 15 -38.87 -10.00 27.50
CA LYS A 15 -38.63 -11.04 26.52
C LYS A 15 -38.48 -10.53 25.11
N ILE A 16 -39.27 -9.53 24.69
CA ILE A 16 -39.16 -8.92 23.38
C ILE A 16 -37.83 -8.17 23.24
N ILE A 17 -37.46 -7.37 24.25
CA ILE A 17 -36.15 -6.69 24.25
C ILE A 17 -35.01 -7.70 24.16
N LEU A 18 -35.04 -8.78 24.93
CA LEU A 18 -34.01 -9.82 24.88
C LEU A 18 -33.95 -10.47 23.51
N ALA A 19 -35.09 -10.80 22.90
CA ALA A 19 -35.13 -11.36 21.55
C ALA A 19 -34.53 -10.42 20.52
N VAL A 20 -34.86 -9.12 20.56
CA VAL A 20 -34.28 -8.08 19.67
C VAL A 20 -32.76 -7.97 19.86
N VAL A 21 -32.28 -7.96 21.11
CA VAL A 21 -30.83 -7.90 21.40
C VAL A 21 -30.09 -9.14 20.84
N ILE A 22 -30.66 -10.33 21.03
CA ILE A 22 -30.08 -11.58 20.50
C ILE A 22 -30.04 -11.56 18.98
N THR A 23 -31.11 -11.09 18.33
CA THR A 23 -31.16 -10.96 16.87
C THR A 23 -30.10 -9.96 16.35
N LEU A 24 -29.96 -8.80 17.00
CA LEU A 24 -28.96 -7.80 16.65
C LEU A 24 -27.53 -8.33 16.84
N LEU A 25 -27.27 -9.05 17.93
CA LEU A 25 -25.97 -9.69 18.15
C LEU A 25 -25.69 -10.77 17.10
N GLY A 26 -26.68 -11.58 16.76
CA GLY A 26 -26.58 -12.61 15.73
C GLY A 26 -26.26 -12.00 14.35
N THR A 27 -26.97 -10.96 13.96
CA THR A 27 -26.69 -10.25 12.68
C THR A 27 -25.30 -9.61 12.68
N LEU A 28 -24.88 -9.01 13.78
CA LEU A 28 -23.54 -8.43 13.92
C LEU A 28 -22.44 -9.51 13.75
N LEU A 29 -22.61 -10.68 14.36
CA LEU A 29 -21.65 -11.79 14.22
C LEU A 29 -21.58 -12.29 12.78
N ILE A 30 -22.72 -12.42 12.08
CA ILE A 30 -22.74 -12.84 10.67
C ILE A 30 -21.99 -11.80 9.82
N VAL A 31 -22.28 -10.51 9.98
CA VAL A 31 -21.59 -9.43 9.24
C VAL A 31 -20.09 -9.45 9.51
N ALA A 32 -19.68 -9.58 10.77
CA ALA A 32 -18.29 -9.68 11.17
C ALA A 32 -17.61 -10.90 10.54
N GLY A 33 -18.28 -12.06 10.50
CA GLY A 33 -17.77 -13.28 9.86
C GLY A 33 -17.56 -13.10 8.36
N VAL A 34 -18.52 -12.51 7.65
CA VAL A 34 -18.40 -12.21 6.22
C VAL A 34 -17.23 -11.24 5.96
N PHE A 35 -17.11 -10.19 6.78
CA PHE A 35 -16.03 -9.22 6.66
C PHE A 35 -14.66 -9.87 6.91
N LEU A 36 -14.53 -10.66 7.95
CA LEU A 36 -13.30 -11.41 8.26
C LEU A 36 -12.92 -12.36 7.11
N GLY A 37 -13.89 -13.10 6.56
CA GLY A 37 -13.66 -13.98 5.41
C GLY A 37 -13.11 -13.21 4.20
N LYS A 38 -13.65 -12.01 3.94
CA LYS A 38 -13.16 -11.12 2.88
C LYS A 38 -11.71 -10.65 3.13
N ILE A 39 -11.39 -10.24 4.35
CA ILE A 39 -10.03 -9.84 4.73
C ILE A 39 -9.04 -10.99 4.56
N LEU A 40 -9.39 -12.18 5.01
CA LEU A 40 -8.55 -13.39 4.87
C LEU A 40 -8.31 -13.74 3.39
N LYS A 41 -9.33 -13.58 2.54
CA LYS A 41 -9.19 -13.75 1.08
C LYS A 41 -8.19 -12.75 0.51
N LEU A 42 -8.34 -11.45 0.79
CA LEU A 42 -7.42 -10.41 0.30
C LEU A 42 -5.97 -10.65 0.76
N ARG A 43 -5.79 -11.12 1.98
CA ARG A 43 -4.47 -11.55 2.49
C ARG A 43 -3.90 -12.75 1.71
N SER A 44 -4.74 -13.72 1.39
CA SER A 44 -4.34 -14.88 0.58
C SER A 44 -3.94 -14.46 -0.83
N ASP A 45 -4.71 -13.56 -1.46
CA ASP A 45 -4.42 -13.03 -2.79
C ASP A 45 -3.09 -12.27 -2.80
N ALA A 46 -2.82 -11.41 -1.79
CA ALA A 46 -1.54 -10.73 -1.61
C ALA A 46 -0.37 -11.71 -1.50
N LYS A 47 -0.51 -12.77 -0.70
CA LYS A 47 0.52 -13.82 -0.59
C LYS A 47 0.77 -14.55 -1.92
N LYS A 48 -0.28 -14.80 -2.70
CA LYS A 48 -0.18 -15.42 -4.01
C LYS A 48 0.57 -14.51 -5.01
N ILE A 49 0.29 -13.21 -5.03
CA ILE A 49 1.05 -12.23 -5.80
C ILE A 49 2.53 -12.31 -5.40
N MET A 50 2.80 -12.22 -4.11
CA MET A 50 4.16 -12.21 -3.59
C MET A 50 4.91 -13.54 -3.78
N SER A 51 4.24 -14.69 -3.96
CA SER A 51 4.93 -15.98 -4.12
C SER A 51 5.86 -16.04 -5.32
N ASN A 52 5.58 -15.27 -6.38
CA ASN A 52 6.34 -15.22 -7.61
C ASN A 52 7.30 -14.01 -7.70
N VAL A 53 7.37 -13.18 -6.65
CA VAL A 53 8.22 -11.99 -6.63
C VAL A 53 9.63 -12.34 -6.19
N SER A 54 10.62 -11.95 -6.99
CA SER A 54 12.06 -12.05 -6.72
C SER A 54 12.70 -10.66 -6.85
N LEU A 55 13.99 -10.56 -6.62
CA LEU A 55 14.78 -9.34 -6.89
C LEU A 55 14.64 -8.90 -8.35
N ASP A 56 14.69 -9.84 -9.28
CA ASP A 56 14.57 -9.54 -10.71
C ASP A 56 13.22 -8.94 -11.10
N SER A 57 12.17 -9.16 -10.29
CA SER A 57 10.85 -8.57 -10.55
C SER A 57 10.88 -7.04 -10.54
N PHE A 58 11.82 -6.44 -9.83
CA PHE A 58 11.99 -4.98 -9.74
C PHE A 58 12.88 -4.40 -10.84
N ARG A 59 13.60 -5.27 -11.58
CA ARG A 59 14.54 -4.94 -12.66
C ARG A 59 14.00 -5.22 -14.06
N GLN A 60 12.84 -5.90 -14.19
CA GLN A 60 12.29 -6.41 -15.47
C GLN A 60 11.84 -5.33 -16.46
N THR A 61 11.92 -4.06 -16.11
CA THR A 61 11.47 -2.95 -16.95
C THR A 61 12.62 -2.06 -17.42
N GLU A 62 13.86 -2.57 -17.37
CA GLU A 62 15.03 -1.82 -17.82
C GLU A 62 14.95 -1.51 -19.32
N THR A 63 15.38 -0.30 -19.69
CA THR A 63 15.48 0.12 -21.08
C THR A 63 16.56 -0.69 -21.79
N SER A 64 16.25 -1.24 -22.98
CA SER A 64 17.25 -1.94 -23.79
C SER A 64 18.14 -0.93 -24.48
N ILE A 65 19.45 -0.93 -24.18
CA ILE A 65 20.42 -0.02 -24.79
C ILE A 65 21.19 -0.74 -25.90
N ILE A 66 21.32 -0.10 -27.05
CA ILE A 66 22.12 -0.59 -28.18
C ILE A 66 23.49 0.09 -28.13
N TYR A 67 24.53 -0.71 -28.09
CA TYR A 67 25.92 -0.27 -28.12
C TYR A 67 26.58 -0.53 -29.47
N ASP A 68 27.53 0.30 -29.87
CA ASP A 68 28.42 0.02 -31.00
C ASP A 68 29.46 -1.04 -30.62
N LYS A 69 30.26 -1.44 -31.63
CA LYS A 69 31.35 -2.43 -31.45
C LYS A 69 32.45 -2.01 -30.44
N ASN A 70 32.49 -0.74 -30.07
CA ASN A 70 33.47 -0.15 -29.15
C ASN A 70 32.87 0.04 -27.75
N GLY A 71 31.58 -0.34 -27.53
CA GLY A 71 30.87 -0.16 -26.28
C GLY A 71 30.27 1.25 -26.10
N LYS A 72 30.23 2.06 -27.16
CA LYS A 72 29.58 3.37 -27.12
C LYS A 72 28.07 3.19 -27.37
N GLU A 73 27.26 3.79 -26.54
CA GLU A 73 25.81 3.82 -26.72
C GLU A 73 25.42 4.49 -28.05
N ILE A 74 24.59 3.79 -28.84
CA ILE A 74 24.05 4.28 -30.11
C ILE A 74 22.64 4.82 -29.88
N SER A 75 21.83 4.07 -29.16
CA SER A 75 20.41 4.38 -28.93
C SER A 75 19.83 3.54 -27.80
N ALA A 76 18.93 4.12 -27.04
CA ALA A 76 18.02 3.38 -26.18
C ALA A 76 16.79 2.95 -26.99
N LEU A 77 16.40 1.68 -26.90
CA LEU A 77 15.13 1.24 -27.46
C LEU A 77 14.02 1.73 -26.51
N SER A 78 13.46 2.89 -26.84
CA SER A 78 12.35 3.46 -26.12
C SER A 78 11.15 2.52 -26.17
N GLY A 79 10.93 1.78 -25.09
CA GLY A 79 9.68 1.09 -24.82
C GLY A 79 8.61 2.07 -24.34
N ILE A 80 7.52 1.55 -23.81
CA ILE A 80 6.46 2.36 -23.17
C ILE A 80 7.01 3.07 -21.92
N LYS A 81 8.15 2.59 -21.38
CA LYS A 81 8.83 3.10 -20.17
C LYS A 81 10.32 3.25 -20.45
N GLU A 82 10.88 4.40 -20.11
CA GLU A 82 12.31 4.57 -19.96
C GLU A 82 12.66 4.29 -18.49
N LEU A 83 13.55 3.33 -18.27
CA LEU A 83 13.99 2.91 -16.95
C LEU A 83 15.46 2.52 -17.00
N TYR A 84 16.27 3.21 -16.22
CA TYR A 84 17.66 2.88 -15.93
C TYR A 84 17.73 2.53 -14.44
N TYR A 85 18.16 1.31 -14.13
CA TYR A 85 18.22 0.84 -12.76
C TYR A 85 19.55 1.20 -12.11
N LEU A 86 19.49 1.87 -10.98
CA LEU A 86 20.65 2.19 -10.15
C LEU A 86 20.73 1.23 -8.97
N GLU A 87 21.88 0.62 -8.77
CA GLU A 87 22.16 -0.13 -7.54
C GLU A 87 22.21 0.81 -6.32
N SER A 88 22.05 0.27 -5.12
CA SER A 88 21.91 1.11 -3.92
C SER A 88 23.11 2.02 -3.66
N ASP A 89 24.33 1.58 -4.00
CA ASP A 89 25.56 2.36 -3.86
C ASP A 89 25.73 3.46 -4.91
N GLU A 90 25.01 3.37 -6.03
CA GLU A 90 24.96 4.39 -7.08
C GLU A 90 23.96 5.51 -6.73
N ILE A 91 22.99 5.25 -5.86
CA ILE A 91 22.01 6.25 -5.43
C ILE A 91 22.60 7.12 -4.30
N PRO A 92 22.75 8.44 -4.51
CA PRO A 92 23.31 9.33 -3.48
C PRO A 92 22.53 9.27 -2.15
N ASP A 93 23.25 9.21 -1.04
CA ASP A 93 22.62 9.16 0.30
C ASP A 93 21.72 10.35 0.60
N VAL A 94 22.05 11.53 0.07
CA VAL A 94 21.20 12.72 0.23
C VAL A 94 19.84 12.50 -0.44
N LEU A 95 19.81 11.86 -1.59
CA LEU A 95 18.59 11.55 -2.33
C LEU A 95 17.73 10.54 -1.57
N LYS A 96 18.32 9.44 -1.08
CA LYS A 96 17.64 8.47 -0.22
C LYS A 96 16.98 9.14 0.99
N LYS A 97 17.73 10.01 1.69
CA LYS A 97 17.22 10.77 2.83
C LYS A 97 16.08 11.71 2.45
N MET A 98 16.14 12.36 1.28
CA MET A 98 15.07 13.23 0.80
C MET A 98 13.77 12.45 0.58
N PHE A 99 13.82 11.31 -0.10
CA PHE A 99 12.64 10.46 -0.28
C PHE A 99 12.01 10.05 1.05
N VAL A 100 12.82 9.57 1.99
CA VAL A 100 12.34 9.18 3.32
C VAL A 100 11.72 10.37 4.04
N GLN A 101 12.36 11.53 4.03
CA GLN A 101 11.85 12.71 4.75
C GLN A 101 10.56 13.29 4.16
N ILE A 102 10.37 13.16 2.85
CA ILE A 102 9.20 13.72 2.16
C ILE A 102 8.03 12.74 2.20
N GLU A 103 8.28 11.47 1.87
CA GLU A 103 7.24 10.48 1.66
C GLU A 103 6.89 9.70 2.92
N ASP A 104 7.88 9.37 3.76
CA ASP A 104 7.71 8.43 4.87
C ASP A 104 8.78 8.61 5.96
N LYS A 105 8.61 9.62 6.80
CA LYS A 105 9.60 9.99 7.84
C LYS A 105 9.96 8.87 8.79
N ASP A 106 9.02 7.98 9.03
CA ASP A 106 9.16 6.84 9.94
C ASP A 106 9.48 5.53 9.21
N PHE A 107 9.93 5.60 7.93
CA PHE A 107 10.19 4.46 7.06
C PHE A 107 10.96 3.33 7.73
N TYR A 108 12.03 3.64 8.42
CA TYR A 108 12.88 2.64 9.09
C TYR A 108 12.29 2.07 10.39
N ASN A 109 11.17 2.63 10.88
CA ASN A 109 10.60 2.28 12.18
C ASN A 109 9.33 1.41 12.11
N HIS A 110 8.76 1.21 10.92
CA HIS A 110 7.57 0.39 10.74
C HIS A 110 7.81 -0.79 9.81
N SER A 111 6.87 -1.75 9.74
CA SER A 111 6.94 -2.95 8.91
C SER A 111 5.92 -2.91 7.76
N GLY A 112 6.05 -1.91 6.89
CA GLY A 112 5.24 -1.72 5.69
C GLY A 112 4.01 -0.84 5.87
N ILE A 113 3.52 -0.67 7.10
CA ILE A 113 2.38 0.18 7.45
C ILE A 113 2.76 1.06 8.64
N ASP A 114 2.59 2.36 8.52
CA ASP A 114 2.69 3.30 9.65
C ASP A 114 1.31 3.53 10.27
N MET A 115 1.01 2.81 11.35
CA MET A 115 -0.25 2.97 12.09
C MET A 115 -0.36 4.35 12.74
N SER A 116 0.75 4.96 13.13
CA SER A 116 0.77 6.29 13.73
C SER A 116 0.39 7.36 12.71
N ALA A 117 0.90 7.26 11.48
CA ALA A 117 0.51 8.14 10.37
C ALA A 117 -0.97 7.97 10.00
N ILE A 118 -1.49 6.75 9.98
CA ILE A 118 -2.92 6.49 9.71
C ILE A 118 -3.79 7.17 10.77
N ILE A 119 -3.45 7.02 12.05
CA ILE A 119 -4.20 7.66 13.15
C ILE A 119 -4.11 9.18 13.05
N ARG A 120 -2.90 9.74 12.81
CA ARG A 120 -2.71 11.19 12.62
C ARG A 120 -3.57 11.72 11.47
N ALA A 121 -3.52 11.04 10.31
CA ALA A 121 -4.30 11.44 9.14
C ALA A 121 -5.80 11.35 9.39
N ALA A 122 -6.27 10.30 10.07
CA ALA A 122 -7.68 10.15 10.43
C ALA A 122 -8.15 11.29 11.34
N LEU A 123 -7.38 11.65 12.37
CA LEU A 123 -7.68 12.75 13.27
C LEU A 123 -7.66 14.11 12.56
N ALA A 124 -6.66 14.35 11.70
CA ALA A 124 -6.54 15.58 10.93
C ALA A 124 -7.71 15.75 9.95
N ASN A 125 -8.16 14.67 9.30
CA ASN A 125 -9.28 14.70 8.36
C ASN A 125 -10.63 14.93 9.06
N VAL A 126 -10.80 14.52 10.32
CA VAL A 126 -12.00 14.80 11.12
C VAL A 126 -12.05 16.27 11.57
N THR A 127 -10.90 16.86 11.86
CA THR A 127 -10.80 18.23 12.38
C THR A 127 -10.70 19.31 11.30
N HIS A 128 -10.25 18.94 10.09
CA HIS A 128 -10.08 19.87 8.97
C HIS A 128 -10.82 19.35 7.75
N ALA A 129 -11.64 20.18 7.12
CA ALA A 129 -12.45 19.84 5.93
C ALA A 129 -11.63 19.56 4.64
N SER A 130 -10.32 19.44 4.71
CA SER A 130 -9.43 19.13 3.57
C SER A 130 -8.44 18.03 3.90
N ILE A 131 -8.27 17.07 2.98
CA ILE A 131 -7.23 16.01 3.06
C ILE A 131 -5.86 16.69 2.90
N LYS A 132 -5.17 16.91 4.00
CA LYS A 132 -3.87 17.60 4.00
C LYS A 132 -2.66 16.69 4.15
N GLN A 133 -2.84 15.42 4.49
CA GLN A 133 -1.71 14.53 4.78
C GLN A 133 -1.97 13.12 4.26
N GLY A 134 -1.07 12.62 3.42
CA GLY A 134 -1.01 11.22 3.03
C GLY A 134 -0.50 10.35 4.18
N ALA A 135 -1.04 9.14 4.31
CA ALA A 135 -0.62 8.16 5.32
C ALA A 135 -0.09 6.87 4.67
N SER A 136 0.20 6.90 3.36
CA SER A 136 0.77 5.75 2.66
C SER A 136 2.28 5.76 2.80
N THR A 137 2.86 4.61 3.17
CA THR A 137 4.31 4.43 3.30
C THR A 137 4.98 4.26 1.94
N ILE A 138 6.31 4.41 1.88
CA ILE A 138 7.13 4.08 0.71
C ILE A 138 6.85 2.66 0.25
N THR A 139 6.81 1.68 1.16
CA THR A 139 6.53 0.28 0.85
C THR A 139 5.14 0.07 0.27
N GLN A 140 4.12 0.80 0.74
CA GLN A 140 2.78 0.75 0.18
C GLN A 140 2.71 1.35 -1.22
N GLN A 141 3.43 2.44 -1.47
CA GLN A 141 3.52 3.06 -2.79
C GLN A 141 4.22 2.13 -3.78
N LEU A 142 5.32 1.47 -3.38
CA LEU A 142 5.99 0.45 -4.18
C LEU A 142 5.05 -0.72 -4.49
N ALA A 143 4.36 -1.27 -3.49
CA ALA A 143 3.39 -2.35 -3.65
C ALA A 143 2.30 -2.00 -4.67
N LYS A 144 1.76 -0.79 -4.59
CA LYS A 144 0.75 -0.29 -5.52
C LYS A 144 1.29 -0.19 -6.94
N ASN A 145 2.47 0.41 -7.12
CA ASN A 145 3.00 0.71 -8.45
C ASN A 145 3.45 -0.55 -9.20
N MET A 146 3.96 -1.55 -8.47
CA MET A 146 4.52 -2.76 -9.07
C MET A 146 3.48 -3.88 -9.27
N PHE A 147 2.49 -4.01 -8.38
CA PHE A 147 1.68 -5.23 -8.31
C PHE A 147 0.17 -5.02 -8.39
N LEU A 148 -0.30 -3.77 -8.41
CA LEU A 148 -1.73 -3.47 -8.37
C LEU A 148 -2.13 -2.51 -9.49
N ASP A 149 -3.42 -2.55 -9.82
CA ASP A 149 -4.03 -1.59 -10.74
C ASP A 149 -4.23 -0.21 -10.09
N GLN A 150 -4.58 0.79 -10.91
CA GLN A 150 -4.80 2.16 -10.47
C GLN A 150 -6.23 2.40 -9.91
N SER A 151 -7.02 1.35 -9.69
CA SER A 151 -8.38 1.49 -9.14
C SER A 151 -8.36 2.08 -7.72
N ILE A 152 -9.37 2.92 -7.42
CA ILE A 152 -9.50 3.53 -6.09
C ILE A 152 -10.56 2.75 -5.33
N THR A 153 -10.19 1.58 -4.81
CA THR A 153 -11.10 0.72 -4.04
C THR A 153 -10.52 0.33 -2.68
N TRP A 154 -11.41 0.09 -1.71
CA TRP A 154 -11.00 -0.41 -0.39
C TRP A 154 -10.31 -1.78 -0.48
N ASN A 155 -10.77 -2.65 -1.38
CA ASN A 155 -10.16 -3.96 -1.57
C ASN A 155 -8.70 -3.84 -2.03
N ARG A 156 -8.46 -2.99 -3.06
CA ARG A 156 -7.11 -2.70 -3.53
C ARG A 156 -6.24 -2.15 -2.40
N LYS A 157 -6.75 -1.17 -1.61
CA LYS A 157 -5.97 -0.58 -0.51
C LYS A 157 -5.61 -1.59 0.58
N ILE A 158 -6.53 -2.49 0.92
CA ILE A 158 -6.25 -3.56 1.89
C ILE A 158 -5.23 -4.57 1.30
N THR A 159 -5.36 -4.93 0.02
CA THR A 159 -4.39 -5.81 -0.65
C THR A 159 -3.00 -5.16 -0.69
N GLU A 160 -2.91 -3.86 -1.02
CA GLU A 160 -1.68 -3.07 -0.96
C GLU A 160 -0.99 -3.15 0.41
N MET A 161 -1.76 -2.99 1.49
CA MET A 161 -1.24 -3.12 2.86
C MET A 161 -0.65 -4.52 3.12
N PHE A 162 -1.32 -5.58 2.68
CA PHE A 162 -0.81 -6.94 2.84
C PHE A 162 0.43 -7.20 1.99
N ILE A 163 0.49 -6.70 0.75
CA ILE A 163 1.69 -6.81 -0.10
C ILE A 163 2.85 -6.05 0.55
N ALA A 164 2.62 -4.84 1.04
CA ALA A 164 3.65 -4.06 1.74
C ALA A 164 4.23 -4.83 2.94
N MET A 165 3.37 -5.44 3.76
CA MET A 165 3.82 -6.28 4.88
C MET A 165 4.61 -7.53 4.43
N GLU A 166 4.29 -8.13 3.28
CA GLU A 166 5.04 -9.27 2.75
C GLU A 166 6.37 -8.83 2.12
N LEU A 167 6.44 -7.65 1.50
CA LEU A 167 7.70 -7.05 1.03
C LEU A 167 8.70 -6.86 2.17
N GLU A 168 8.27 -6.25 3.27
CA GLU A 168 9.11 -6.00 4.46
C GLU A 168 9.60 -7.26 5.17
N LYS A 169 8.96 -8.40 4.93
CA LYS A 169 9.45 -9.69 5.44
C LYS A 169 10.54 -10.30 4.59
N ARG A 170 10.64 -9.91 3.32
CA ARG A 170 11.52 -10.52 2.33
C ARG A 170 12.71 -9.69 1.98
N PHE A 171 12.57 -8.38 2.02
CA PHE A 171 13.56 -7.41 1.59
C PHE A 171 13.92 -6.46 2.73
N SER A 172 15.17 -6.04 2.76
CA SER A 172 15.62 -5.02 3.71
C SER A 172 15.03 -3.66 3.36
N LYS A 173 15.05 -2.74 4.32
CA LYS A 173 14.62 -1.35 4.11
C LYS A 173 15.38 -0.67 2.96
N ASP A 174 16.67 -0.88 2.89
CA ASP A 174 17.50 -0.29 1.84
C ASP A 174 17.17 -0.87 0.47
N GLN A 175 16.90 -2.18 0.36
CA GLN A 175 16.40 -2.79 -0.87
C GLN A 175 15.03 -2.25 -1.29
N ILE A 176 14.10 -2.09 -0.34
CA ILE A 176 12.78 -1.53 -0.61
C ILE A 176 12.90 -0.09 -1.10
N LEU A 177 13.77 0.71 -0.50
CA LEU A 177 14.02 2.08 -0.90
C LEU A 177 14.66 2.16 -2.30
N GLU A 178 15.63 1.29 -2.58
CA GLU A 178 16.26 1.12 -3.89
C GLU A 178 15.19 0.80 -4.96
N PHE A 179 14.36 -0.22 -4.73
CA PHE A 179 13.27 -0.58 -5.64
C PHE A 179 12.29 0.57 -5.84
N TYR A 180 11.94 1.28 -4.78
CA TYR A 180 11.05 2.42 -4.84
C TYR A 180 11.61 3.52 -5.73
N ILE A 181 12.84 3.96 -5.50
CA ILE A 181 13.50 5.05 -6.24
C ILE A 181 13.63 4.70 -7.72
N ASN A 182 13.88 3.42 -8.04
CA ASN A 182 14.02 2.95 -9.42
C ASN A 182 12.69 2.72 -10.15
N ASN A 183 11.56 2.60 -9.45
CA ASN A 183 10.30 2.18 -10.10
C ASN A 183 9.16 3.20 -9.99
N ILE A 184 9.33 4.31 -9.28
CA ILE A 184 8.28 5.32 -9.20
C ILE A 184 8.17 6.12 -10.50
N TYR A 185 6.94 6.57 -10.79
CA TYR A 185 6.65 7.36 -11.97
C TYR A 185 6.89 8.85 -11.73
N PHE A 186 7.72 9.48 -12.55
CA PHE A 186 8.08 10.89 -12.49
C PHE A 186 7.43 11.76 -13.58
N ALA A 187 6.33 11.34 -14.16
CA ALA A 187 5.67 11.93 -15.31
C ALA A 187 6.44 11.73 -16.64
N ASN A 188 5.84 12.16 -17.76
CA ASN A 188 6.39 12.13 -19.12
C ASN A 188 6.95 10.76 -19.60
N GLY A 189 6.49 9.66 -19.01
CA GLY A 189 6.99 8.33 -19.36
C GLY A 189 8.19 7.86 -18.53
N TYR A 190 8.80 8.73 -17.73
CA TYR A 190 9.98 8.39 -16.93
C TYR A 190 9.62 7.61 -15.68
N TYR A 191 10.24 6.45 -15.53
CA TYR A 191 10.15 5.60 -14.36
C TYR A 191 11.55 5.45 -13.75
N GLY A 192 11.65 5.69 -12.44
CA GLY A 192 12.92 5.74 -11.74
C GLY A 192 13.62 7.09 -11.86
N ILE A 193 14.51 7.32 -10.91
CA ILE A 193 15.15 8.63 -10.72
C ILE A 193 16.14 8.93 -11.82
N GLU A 194 16.86 7.93 -12.35
CA GLU A 194 17.88 8.13 -13.37
C GLU A 194 17.24 8.57 -14.69
N ALA A 195 16.25 7.83 -15.18
CA ALA A 195 15.51 8.22 -16.38
C ALA A 195 14.87 9.61 -16.24
N ALA A 196 14.35 9.93 -15.05
CA ALA A 196 13.80 11.25 -14.79
C ALA A 196 14.87 12.35 -14.77
N SER A 197 16.03 12.08 -14.18
CA SER A 197 17.16 13.00 -14.12
C SER A 197 17.66 13.33 -15.52
N GLU A 198 17.91 12.32 -16.32
CA GLU A 198 18.35 12.47 -17.70
C GLU A 198 17.31 13.19 -18.56
N GLY A 199 16.04 12.80 -18.46
CA GLY A 199 14.98 13.39 -19.27
C GLY A 199 14.63 14.84 -18.93
N TYR A 200 14.86 15.28 -17.69
CA TYR A 200 14.55 16.66 -17.25
C TYR A 200 15.76 17.59 -17.25
N PHE A 201 16.96 17.06 -17.09
CA PHE A 201 18.15 17.89 -16.87
C PHE A 201 19.27 17.65 -17.90
N GLY A 202 19.22 16.59 -18.68
CA GLY A 202 20.19 16.25 -19.73
C GLY A 202 21.34 15.40 -19.25
#